data_4b45e23e41157b97fa2e8a7da1ceac23
#
_entry.id   4b45e23e41157b97fa2e8a7da1ceac23
#
_cell.length_a   1.000
_cell.length_b   1.000
_cell.length_c   1.000
_cell.angle_alpha   90.00
_cell.angle_beta   90.00
_cell.angle_gamma   90.00
#
_symmetry.space_group_name_H-M   'P 1'
#
loop_
_entity.id
_entity.type
_entity.pdbx_description
1 polymer ?
#
loop_
_entity_poly.entity_id
_entity_poly.type
_entity_poly.pdbx_seq_one_letter_code
_entity_poly.pdbx_strand_id
1 'polypeptide(L)'
;MDLTFSEEQDELRKVVRSFLAKHSDEAEVRRLAADERGHDPVVWRRMAGQLGLQGLAVPEEYGGSGFGYVDLGIVFEEAGRALLCGPYFATVALAAEALLRCDDEAARTDLLPGITSGETVATLALTEESGRWDEQGIRLTARETADGWQLTGAKTYVPDGHLADLLLVAARTPSGISLFAVAAADAPGLTRTPLPTLDQTRKQTRLEFAGTPARLLGAEGTAWPGLARTLATASVLLAAEQVGGASAALDAAVEYAKLREQYGRPIGSFQGIKHKCADMLMEIESARSAAYGGLWALDAGDEREIAVAAALAQTFCSEAFTRVAGDNIQVHGGIGFTWEHPAHLYLKRAKSCEVLLGTPSYHRELLATRLGI
;
A
#
# COMPACT_ATOMS: atom_id res chain seq x y z
N MET A 1 -8.45 -8.21 -24.97
CA MET A 1 -7.44 -8.24 -23.89
C MET A 1 -7.55 -9.64 -23.28
N ASP A 2 -6.47 -10.40 -23.31
CA ASP A 2 -6.43 -11.71 -22.62
C ASP A 2 -6.21 -11.43 -21.14
N LEU A 3 -7.15 -11.87 -20.29
CA LEU A 3 -7.14 -11.64 -18.83
C LEU A 3 -6.62 -12.87 -18.07
N THR A 4 -5.99 -13.80 -18.78
CA THR A 4 -5.37 -14.99 -18.17
C THR A 4 -3.94 -14.69 -17.73
N PHE A 5 -3.55 -15.27 -16.61
CA PHE A 5 -2.16 -15.18 -16.15
C PHE A 5 -1.25 -16.05 -17.00
N SER A 6 -0.01 -15.62 -17.21
CA SER A 6 1.02 -16.44 -17.83
C SER A 6 1.55 -17.50 -16.86
N GLU A 7 2.27 -18.50 -17.38
CA GLU A 7 2.92 -19.52 -16.54
C GLU A 7 3.96 -18.88 -15.61
N GLU A 8 4.66 -17.83 -16.07
CA GLU A 8 5.64 -17.07 -15.27
C GLU A 8 4.97 -16.32 -14.12
N GLN A 9 3.79 -15.75 -14.37
CA GLN A 9 3.00 -15.05 -13.35
C GLN A 9 2.45 -16.02 -12.28
N ASP A 10 2.03 -17.20 -12.70
CA ASP A 10 1.62 -18.25 -11.77
C ASP A 10 2.80 -18.77 -10.95
N GLU A 11 3.99 -18.87 -11.52
CA GLU A 11 5.20 -19.27 -10.80
C GLU A 11 5.65 -18.16 -9.82
N LEU A 12 5.62 -16.90 -10.24
CA LEU A 12 5.87 -15.75 -9.36
C LEU A 12 4.96 -15.80 -8.13
N ARG A 13 3.66 -16.02 -8.32
CA ARG A 13 2.68 -16.17 -7.23
C ARG A 13 3.07 -17.27 -6.26
N LYS A 14 3.45 -18.45 -6.76
CA LYS A 14 3.85 -19.59 -5.92
C LYS A 14 5.11 -19.29 -5.12
N VAL A 15 6.11 -18.69 -5.75
CA VAL A 15 7.39 -18.32 -5.10
C VAL A 15 7.15 -17.28 -4.00
N VAL A 16 6.43 -16.21 -4.29
CA VAL A 16 6.13 -15.16 -3.30
C VAL A 16 5.29 -15.72 -2.15
N ARG A 17 4.24 -16.51 -2.44
CA ARG A 17 3.41 -17.17 -1.42
C ARG A 17 4.24 -18.08 -0.53
N SER A 18 5.12 -18.91 -1.11
CA SER A 18 5.99 -19.81 -0.34
C SER A 18 6.98 -19.05 0.54
N PHE A 19 7.51 -17.93 0.04
CA PHE A 19 8.41 -17.07 0.81
C PHE A 19 7.68 -16.43 2.00
N LEU A 20 6.50 -15.82 1.74
CA LEU A 20 5.73 -15.14 2.77
C LEU A 20 5.15 -16.10 3.82
N ALA A 21 4.75 -17.31 3.41
CA ALA A 21 4.32 -18.34 4.37
C ALA A 21 5.40 -18.74 5.39
N LYS A 22 6.67 -18.55 5.05
CA LYS A 22 7.82 -18.83 5.95
C LYS A 22 8.27 -17.63 6.77
N HIS A 23 7.97 -16.41 6.33
CA HIS A 23 8.55 -15.18 6.89
C HIS A 23 7.51 -14.17 7.36
N SER A 24 6.22 -14.44 7.17
CA SER A 24 5.10 -13.62 7.60
C SER A 24 3.95 -14.53 8.06
N ASP A 25 4.25 -15.55 8.85
CA ASP A 25 3.23 -16.35 9.52
C ASP A 25 2.54 -15.54 10.63
N GLU A 26 1.46 -16.08 11.20
CA GLU A 26 0.69 -15.39 12.24
C GLU A 26 1.55 -14.95 13.43
N ALA A 27 2.48 -15.81 13.87
CA ALA A 27 3.33 -15.52 15.02
C ALA A 27 4.25 -14.33 14.73
N GLU A 28 4.83 -14.29 13.53
CA GLU A 28 5.69 -13.21 13.07
C GLU A 28 4.91 -11.91 12.85
N VAL A 29 3.71 -11.98 12.24
CA VAL A 29 2.82 -10.82 12.10
C VAL A 29 2.49 -10.21 13.47
N ARG A 30 2.15 -11.03 14.46
CA ARG A 30 1.88 -10.56 15.83
C ARG A 30 3.11 -9.94 16.49
N ARG A 31 4.26 -10.57 16.32
CA ARG A 31 5.53 -10.06 16.85
C ARG A 31 5.87 -8.69 16.26
N LEU A 32 5.81 -8.55 14.93
CA LEU A 32 6.10 -7.31 14.23
C LEU A 32 5.05 -6.21 14.46
N ALA A 33 3.78 -6.58 14.60
CA ALA A 33 2.74 -5.62 14.96
C ALA A 33 3.00 -4.98 16.33
N ALA A 34 3.54 -5.74 17.29
CA ALA A 34 3.90 -5.25 18.61
C ALA A 34 5.28 -4.55 18.67
N ASP A 35 6.15 -4.79 17.70
CA ASP A 35 7.49 -4.19 17.62
C ASP A 35 7.42 -2.74 17.13
N GLU A 36 8.26 -1.86 17.70
CA GLU A 36 8.29 -0.44 17.32
C GLU A 36 8.74 -0.22 15.86
N ARG A 37 9.66 -1.04 15.37
CA ARG A 37 10.10 -1.01 13.95
C ARG A 37 9.00 -1.48 13.01
N GLY A 38 8.24 -2.50 13.40
CA GLY A 38 7.17 -3.06 12.59
C GLY A 38 7.64 -3.86 11.36
N HIS A 39 8.93 -4.21 11.25
CA HIS A 39 9.45 -5.06 10.16
C HIS A 39 10.70 -5.83 10.58
N ASP A 40 11.02 -6.91 9.84
CA ASP A 40 12.27 -7.66 9.97
C ASP A 40 13.26 -7.20 8.87
N PRO A 41 14.40 -6.55 9.24
CA PRO A 41 15.39 -6.10 8.26
C PRO A 41 16.07 -7.24 7.48
N VAL A 42 16.07 -8.48 8.02
CA VAL A 42 16.63 -9.62 7.31
C VAL A 42 15.68 -10.09 6.23
N VAL A 43 14.39 -10.19 6.54
CA VAL A 43 13.34 -10.50 5.56
C VAL A 43 13.30 -9.44 4.47
N TRP A 44 13.34 -8.15 4.83
CA TRP A 44 13.39 -7.03 3.89
C TRP A 44 14.52 -7.16 2.87
N ARG A 45 15.76 -7.41 3.34
CA ARG A 45 16.92 -7.62 2.45
C ARG A 45 16.80 -8.88 1.60
N ARG A 46 16.15 -9.94 2.10
CA ARG A 46 15.92 -11.16 1.31
C ARG A 46 14.88 -10.92 0.21
N MET A 47 13.85 -10.15 0.48
CA MET A 47 12.87 -9.76 -0.55
C MET A 47 13.55 -9.04 -1.72
N ALA A 48 14.51 -8.17 -1.47
CA ALA A 48 15.30 -7.52 -2.51
C ALA A 48 16.30 -8.46 -3.16
N GLY A 49 17.23 -9.03 -2.37
CA GLY A 49 18.40 -9.73 -2.90
C GLY A 49 18.11 -11.13 -3.46
N GLN A 50 17.05 -11.81 -2.99
CA GLN A 50 16.69 -13.15 -3.48
C GLN A 50 15.57 -13.15 -4.51
N LEU A 51 14.62 -12.21 -4.37
CA LEU A 51 13.39 -12.19 -5.18
C LEU A 51 13.24 -10.91 -6.02
N GLY A 52 14.07 -9.87 -5.81
CA GLY A 52 14.00 -8.61 -6.55
C GLY A 52 12.71 -7.82 -6.35
N LEU A 53 11.95 -8.07 -5.26
CA LEU A 53 10.57 -7.56 -5.13
C LEU A 53 10.49 -6.04 -5.05
N GLN A 54 11.49 -5.36 -4.45
CA GLN A 54 11.50 -3.91 -4.35
C GLN A 54 11.72 -3.21 -5.69
N GLY A 55 12.41 -3.87 -6.62
CA GLY A 55 12.71 -3.34 -7.96
C GLY A 55 11.90 -3.99 -9.08
N LEU A 56 10.87 -4.79 -8.76
CA LEU A 56 10.19 -5.63 -9.76
C LEU A 56 9.69 -4.82 -10.97
N ALA A 57 8.97 -3.72 -10.75
CA ALA A 57 8.44 -2.87 -11.82
C ALA A 57 9.30 -1.61 -12.11
N VAL A 58 10.46 -1.49 -11.47
CA VAL A 58 11.41 -0.42 -11.76
C VAL A 58 12.21 -0.79 -13.02
N PRO A 59 12.45 0.14 -13.97
CA PRO A 59 13.27 -0.11 -15.15
C PRO A 59 14.67 -0.63 -14.80
N GLU A 60 15.24 -1.46 -15.69
CA GLU A 60 16.58 -2.05 -15.50
C GLU A 60 17.69 -1.01 -15.39
N GLU A 61 17.54 0.12 -16.08
CA GLU A 61 18.50 1.24 -16.04
C GLU A 61 18.66 1.86 -14.65
N TYR A 62 17.67 1.67 -13.76
CA TYR A 62 17.72 2.11 -12.35
C TYR A 62 17.90 0.93 -11.38
N GLY A 63 18.35 -0.22 -11.87
CA GLY A 63 18.63 -1.41 -11.06
C GLY A 63 17.39 -2.26 -10.74
N GLY A 64 16.28 -2.04 -11.41
CA GLY A 64 15.07 -2.86 -11.32
C GLY A 64 15.08 -4.06 -12.27
N SER A 65 13.93 -4.73 -12.38
CA SER A 65 13.72 -5.90 -13.25
C SER A 65 12.85 -5.61 -14.48
N GLY A 66 12.23 -4.44 -14.57
CA GLY A 66 11.43 -4.00 -15.72
C GLY A 66 10.14 -4.78 -15.98
N PHE A 67 9.62 -5.51 -14.99
CA PHE A 67 8.34 -6.19 -15.10
C PHE A 67 7.15 -5.23 -15.09
N GLY A 68 5.95 -5.73 -15.43
CA GLY A 68 4.73 -4.95 -15.45
C GLY A 68 4.05 -4.78 -14.08
N TYR A 69 3.02 -3.95 -14.06
CA TYR A 69 2.22 -3.74 -12.86
C TYR A 69 1.33 -4.95 -12.52
N VAL A 70 0.98 -5.79 -13.50
CA VAL A 70 0.29 -7.07 -13.22
C VAL A 70 1.18 -7.96 -12.37
N ASP A 71 2.46 -8.07 -12.68
CA ASP A 71 3.43 -8.85 -11.90
C ASP A 71 3.60 -8.27 -10.49
N LEU A 72 3.74 -6.96 -10.40
CA LEU A 72 3.81 -6.26 -9.11
C LEU A 72 2.51 -6.44 -8.29
N GLY A 73 1.36 -6.42 -8.93
CA GLY A 73 0.05 -6.64 -8.31
C GLY A 73 -0.07 -8.03 -7.69
N ILE A 74 0.50 -9.07 -8.32
CA ILE A 74 0.58 -10.42 -7.76
C ILE A 74 1.35 -10.41 -6.43
N VAL A 75 2.46 -9.67 -6.35
CA VAL A 75 3.23 -9.54 -5.10
C VAL A 75 2.41 -8.84 -4.02
N PHE A 76 1.69 -7.76 -4.37
CA PHE A 76 0.82 -7.06 -3.42
C PHE A 76 -0.35 -7.94 -2.95
N GLU A 77 -0.96 -8.73 -3.82
CA GLU A 77 -2.00 -9.68 -3.43
C GLU A 77 -1.47 -10.71 -2.41
N GLU A 78 -0.30 -11.30 -2.64
CA GLU A 78 0.29 -12.25 -1.71
C GLU A 78 0.75 -11.57 -0.40
N ALA A 79 1.24 -10.32 -0.46
CA ALA A 79 1.56 -9.52 0.72
C ALA A 79 0.32 -9.23 1.59
N GLY A 80 -0.81 -8.91 0.95
CA GLY A 80 -2.09 -8.73 1.64
C GLY A 80 -2.61 -10.02 2.28
N ARG A 81 -2.49 -11.13 1.57
CA ARG A 81 -2.83 -12.47 2.07
C ARG A 81 -2.06 -12.81 3.34
N ALA A 82 -0.78 -12.51 3.38
CA ALA A 82 0.12 -12.79 4.50
C ALA A 82 0.13 -11.69 5.58
N LEU A 83 -0.67 -10.62 5.46
CA LEU A 83 -0.62 -9.43 6.32
C LEU A 83 0.82 -8.91 6.49
N LEU A 84 1.61 -8.89 5.41
CA LEU A 84 3.01 -8.50 5.45
C LEU A 84 3.18 -7.19 6.23
N CYS A 85 4.02 -7.25 7.28
CA CYS A 85 4.43 -6.09 8.05
C CYS A 85 5.72 -5.50 7.47
N GLY A 86 5.76 -4.17 7.36
CA GLY A 86 6.96 -3.47 6.90
C GLY A 86 6.72 -2.52 5.74
N PRO A 87 7.81 -1.88 5.26
CA PRO A 87 7.71 -0.69 4.43
C PRO A 87 7.47 -0.98 2.93
N TYR A 88 7.02 -2.17 2.56
CA TYR A 88 6.88 -2.55 1.15
C TYR A 88 5.93 -1.63 0.40
N PHE A 89 4.73 -1.35 0.97
CA PHE A 89 3.78 -0.42 0.36
C PHE A 89 4.34 1.00 0.29
N ALA A 90 4.91 1.50 1.38
CA ALA A 90 5.48 2.85 1.45
C ALA A 90 6.63 3.05 0.46
N THR A 91 7.50 2.05 0.35
CA THR A 91 8.71 2.15 -0.47
C THR A 91 8.41 1.90 -1.95
N VAL A 92 7.65 0.86 -2.28
CA VAL A 92 7.42 0.45 -3.68
C VAL A 92 6.25 1.20 -4.30
N ALA A 93 5.06 1.18 -3.65
CA ALA A 93 3.87 1.78 -4.24
C ALA A 93 3.81 3.31 -4.12
N LEU A 94 4.53 3.90 -3.16
CA LEU A 94 4.52 5.35 -2.98
C LEU A 94 5.84 6.00 -3.39
N ALA A 95 6.97 5.66 -2.75
CA ALA A 95 8.21 6.39 -2.96
C ALA A 95 8.84 6.07 -4.32
N ALA A 96 9.01 4.79 -4.69
CA ALA A 96 9.57 4.43 -5.99
C ALA A 96 8.70 4.96 -7.14
N GLU A 97 7.37 4.84 -7.04
CA GLU A 97 6.45 5.41 -8.03
C GLU A 97 6.56 6.92 -8.13
N ALA A 98 6.68 7.64 -7.00
CA ALA A 98 6.85 9.09 -7.03
C ALA A 98 8.16 9.51 -7.73
N LEU A 99 9.25 8.77 -7.53
CA LEU A 99 10.50 8.98 -8.25
C LEU A 99 10.38 8.68 -9.75
N LEU A 100 9.71 7.59 -10.12
CA LEU A 100 9.46 7.24 -11.52
C LEU A 100 8.60 8.28 -12.25
N ARG A 101 7.73 9.00 -11.52
CA ARG A 101 6.84 10.05 -12.06
C ARG A 101 7.38 11.48 -11.90
N CYS A 102 8.48 11.67 -11.19
CA CYS A 102 9.12 12.98 -11.17
C CYS A 102 9.92 13.21 -12.47
N ASP A 103 9.90 14.45 -12.97
CA ASP A 103 10.65 14.82 -14.16
C ASP A 103 12.09 15.22 -13.79
N ASP A 104 12.84 14.23 -13.22
CA ASP A 104 14.22 14.40 -12.77
C ASP A 104 15.01 13.11 -12.96
N GLU A 105 15.68 13.00 -14.11
CA GLU A 105 16.51 11.84 -14.46
C GLU A 105 17.66 11.63 -13.48
N ALA A 106 18.28 12.72 -13.02
CA ALA A 106 19.39 12.64 -12.07
C ALA A 106 18.91 12.09 -10.72
N ALA A 107 17.69 12.46 -10.28
CA ALA A 107 17.10 11.92 -9.06
C ALA A 107 16.75 10.42 -9.19
N ARG A 108 16.20 9.99 -10.32
CA ARG A 108 15.92 8.57 -10.58
C ARG A 108 17.19 7.73 -10.52
N THR A 109 18.23 8.16 -11.25
CA THR A 109 19.53 7.48 -11.29
C THR A 109 20.23 7.42 -9.93
N ASP A 110 20.05 8.46 -9.09
CA ASP A 110 20.68 8.55 -7.77
C ASP A 110 19.94 7.75 -6.69
N LEU A 111 18.60 7.79 -6.69
CA LEU A 111 17.81 7.33 -5.56
C LEU A 111 17.17 5.94 -5.75
N LEU A 112 16.78 5.56 -6.98
CA LEU A 112 16.11 4.27 -7.23
C LEU A 112 17.01 3.06 -6.97
N PRO A 113 18.31 3.03 -7.31
CA PRO A 113 19.17 1.87 -7.06
C PRO A 113 19.23 1.43 -5.59
N GLY A 114 19.27 2.39 -4.65
CA GLY A 114 19.22 2.09 -3.22
C GLY A 114 17.88 1.47 -2.78
N ILE A 115 16.78 1.87 -3.42
CA ILE A 115 15.45 1.30 -3.17
C ILE A 115 15.36 -0.12 -3.73
N THR A 116 15.75 -0.32 -4.98
CA THR A 116 15.66 -1.62 -5.67
C THR A 116 16.54 -2.68 -5.02
N SER A 117 17.72 -2.31 -4.53
CA SER A 117 18.62 -3.19 -3.75
C SER A 117 18.11 -3.50 -2.33
N GLY A 118 17.11 -2.76 -1.84
CA GLY A 118 16.60 -2.86 -0.47
C GLY A 118 17.53 -2.23 0.58
N GLU A 119 18.55 -1.50 0.17
CA GLU A 119 19.43 -0.74 1.07
C GLU A 119 18.75 0.51 1.64
N THR A 120 17.86 1.13 0.84
CA THR A 120 17.13 2.34 1.22
C THR A 120 15.65 2.02 1.43
N VAL A 121 15.16 2.26 2.63
CA VAL A 121 13.73 2.34 2.90
C VAL A 121 13.25 3.75 2.61
N ALA A 122 12.25 3.90 1.75
CA ALA A 122 11.73 5.20 1.36
C ALA A 122 10.21 5.30 1.60
N THR A 123 9.70 6.51 1.78
CA THR A 123 8.26 6.77 1.84
C THR A 123 7.90 8.12 1.24
N LEU A 124 6.63 8.29 0.88
CA LEU A 124 6.05 9.55 0.42
C LEU A 124 5.27 10.21 1.56
N ALA A 125 5.71 11.40 1.97
CA ALA A 125 5.06 12.24 2.94
C ALA A 125 4.18 13.29 2.23
N LEU A 126 2.88 12.96 2.03
CA LEU A 126 1.94 13.80 1.29
C LEU A 126 0.89 14.40 2.21
N THR A 127 0.19 13.57 2.98
CA THR A 127 -0.96 13.99 3.80
C THR A 127 -0.57 14.81 5.02
N GLU A 128 -1.52 15.65 5.46
CA GLU A 128 -1.43 16.50 6.64
C GLU A 128 -2.64 16.27 7.56
N GLU A 129 -2.83 17.07 8.59
CA GLU A 129 -3.91 16.88 9.60
C GLU A 129 -5.32 16.79 9.00
N SER A 130 -5.55 17.40 7.83
CA SER A 130 -6.84 17.30 7.14
C SER A 130 -7.15 15.88 6.62
N GLY A 131 -6.15 14.99 6.52
CA GLY A 131 -6.28 13.66 5.95
C GLY A 131 -6.61 13.63 4.45
N ARG A 132 -6.49 14.78 3.75
CA ARG A 132 -6.79 14.89 2.31
C ARG A 132 -5.65 14.34 1.48
N TRP A 133 -6.02 13.66 0.39
CA TRP A 133 -5.12 13.06 -0.60
C TRP A 133 -5.14 13.85 -1.94
N ASP A 134 -5.34 15.16 -1.88
CA ASP A 134 -5.38 16.05 -3.03
C ASP A 134 -4.43 17.25 -2.85
N GLU A 135 -4.24 18.00 -3.93
CA GLU A 135 -3.39 19.19 -3.94
C GLU A 135 -3.76 20.21 -2.88
N GLN A 136 -5.06 20.36 -2.59
CA GLN A 136 -5.55 21.34 -1.62
C GLN A 136 -5.22 20.95 -0.16
N GLY A 137 -4.92 19.67 0.08
CA GLY A 137 -4.50 19.17 1.38
C GLY A 137 -3.05 19.54 1.74
N ILE A 138 -2.22 19.92 0.76
CA ILE A 138 -0.80 20.21 0.95
C ILE A 138 -0.59 21.66 1.35
N ARG A 139 -0.15 21.91 2.59
CA ARG A 139 0.09 23.23 3.18
C ARG A 139 1.51 23.41 3.71
N LEU A 140 2.26 22.33 4.00
CA LEU A 140 3.67 22.38 4.34
C LEU A 140 4.43 23.19 3.30
N THR A 141 5.24 24.15 3.74
CA THR A 141 5.93 25.10 2.87
C THR A 141 7.37 24.73 2.64
N ALA A 142 7.84 24.95 1.43
CA ALA A 142 9.25 24.94 1.08
C ALA A 142 9.69 26.36 0.70
N ARG A 143 10.88 26.77 1.18
CA ARG A 143 11.50 28.06 0.84
C ARG A 143 12.92 27.85 0.39
N GLU A 144 13.31 28.54 -0.67
CA GLU A 144 14.68 28.61 -1.11
C GLU A 144 15.46 29.60 -0.22
N THR A 145 16.66 29.23 0.16
CA THR A 145 17.60 30.03 0.97
C THR A 145 18.96 30.04 0.26
N ALA A 146 19.93 30.76 0.82
CA ALA A 146 21.29 30.76 0.27
C ALA A 146 21.95 29.38 0.28
N ASP A 147 21.52 28.50 1.22
CA ASP A 147 22.07 27.15 1.43
C ASP A 147 21.21 26.06 0.76
N GLY A 148 20.23 26.41 -0.06
CA GLY A 148 19.29 25.50 -0.71
C GLY A 148 17.88 25.56 -0.14
N TRP A 149 17.07 24.51 -0.37
CA TRP A 149 15.67 24.46 0.06
C TRP A 149 15.53 24.03 1.52
N GLN A 150 14.55 24.62 2.21
CA GLN A 150 14.18 24.28 3.58
C GLN A 150 12.68 24.06 3.70
N LEU A 151 12.30 22.96 4.39
CA LEU A 151 10.92 22.57 4.65
C LEU A 151 10.48 23.04 6.03
N THR A 152 9.24 23.56 6.13
CA THR A 152 8.62 23.96 7.40
C THR A 152 7.14 23.57 7.43
N GLY A 153 6.73 22.85 8.47
CA GLY A 153 5.38 22.36 8.67
C GLY A 153 5.34 20.92 9.15
N ALA A 154 4.21 20.24 8.96
CA ALA A 154 4.07 18.84 9.39
C ALA A 154 3.36 18.00 8.34
N LYS A 155 3.74 16.73 8.26
CA LYS A 155 3.04 15.65 7.55
C LYS A 155 2.56 14.63 8.57
N THR A 156 1.38 14.06 8.35
CA THR A 156 0.83 13.05 9.26
C THR A 156 0.27 11.87 8.49
N TYR A 157 0.04 10.76 9.16
CA TYR A 157 -0.38 9.49 8.57
C TYR A 157 0.61 8.95 7.51
N VAL A 158 1.91 9.31 7.65
CA VAL A 158 2.94 8.88 6.71
C VAL A 158 3.27 7.41 6.94
N PRO A 159 2.99 6.50 5.99
CA PRO A 159 3.31 5.09 6.16
C PRO A 159 4.81 4.89 6.34
N ASP A 160 5.18 4.13 7.37
CA ASP A 160 6.57 3.76 7.70
C ASP A 160 7.58 4.92 7.81
N GLY A 161 7.09 6.16 7.99
CA GLY A 161 7.94 7.36 8.10
C GLY A 161 8.91 7.36 9.29
N HIS A 162 8.65 6.52 10.32
CA HIS A 162 9.51 6.39 11.50
C HIS A 162 10.85 5.70 11.18
N LEU A 163 10.89 4.86 10.15
CA LEU A 163 12.08 4.06 9.80
C LEU A 163 12.66 4.41 8.42
N ALA A 164 12.00 5.27 7.65
CA ALA A 164 12.46 5.61 6.31
C ALA A 164 13.82 6.33 6.34
N ASP A 165 14.73 5.89 5.47
CA ASP A 165 16.03 6.52 5.20
C ASP A 165 15.87 7.72 4.27
N LEU A 166 14.90 7.63 3.36
CA LEU A 166 14.55 8.65 2.38
C LEU A 166 13.08 9.05 2.52
N LEU A 167 12.85 10.34 2.74
CA LEU A 167 11.51 10.93 2.70
C LEU A 167 11.33 11.71 1.40
N LEU A 168 10.34 11.36 0.61
CA LEU A 168 9.84 12.19 -0.48
C LEU A 168 8.71 13.05 0.06
N VAL A 169 8.88 14.37 0.08
CA VAL A 169 7.97 15.31 0.74
C VAL A 169 7.31 16.21 -0.29
N ALA A 170 5.99 16.12 -0.39
CA ALA A 170 5.21 17.06 -1.17
C ALA A 170 5.06 18.37 -0.38
N ALA A 171 5.51 19.50 -0.94
CA ALA A 171 5.46 20.79 -0.28
C ALA A 171 4.99 21.89 -1.24
N ARG A 172 4.47 22.96 -0.67
CA ARG A 172 4.02 24.14 -1.41
C ARG A 172 5.14 25.17 -1.51
N THR A 173 5.43 25.59 -2.73
CA THR A 173 6.29 26.73 -3.05
C THR A 173 5.45 27.88 -3.62
N PRO A 174 6.02 29.07 -3.88
CA PRO A 174 5.32 30.13 -4.58
C PRO A 174 4.80 29.72 -5.98
N SER A 175 5.51 28.80 -6.67
CA SER A 175 5.17 28.33 -8.01
C SER A 175 4.12 27.19 -8.03
N GLY A 176 3.83 26.54 -6.88
CA GLY A 176 2.88 25.43 -6.81
C GLY A 176 3.38 24.28 -5.93
N ILE A 177 2.85 23.08 -6.18
CA ILE A 177 3.28 21.88 -5.45
C ILE A 177 4.56 21.36 -6.08
N SER A 178 5.55 21.14 -5.22
CA SER A 178 6.87 20.62 -5.56
C SER A 178 7.18 19.36 -4.73
N LEU A 179 8.04 18.50 -5.26
CA LEU A 179 8.50 17.30 -4.57
C LEU A 179 9.93 17.52 -4.07
N PHE A 180 10.19 17.09 -2.85
CA PHE A 180 11.50 17.23 -2.22
C PHE A 180 11.99 15.90 -1.66
N ALA A 181 13.29 15.64 -1.78
CA ALA A 181 13.98 14.55 -1.11
C ALA A 181 14.65 15.04 0.17
N VAL A 182 14.45 14.31 1.26
CA VAL A 182 15.11 14.50 2.56
C VAL A 182 15.80 13.19 2.94
N ALA A 183 17.14 13.22 3.08
CA ALA A 183 17.89 12.13 3.70
C ALA A 183 17.60 12.19 5.20
N ALA A 184 16.87 11.17 5.69
CA ALA A 184 16.16 11.31 6.97
C ALA A 184 16.95 10.86 8.18
N ALA A 185 18.12 10.22 8.02
CA ALA A 185 18.89 9.61 9.13
C ALA A 185 19.26 10.65 10.20
N ASP A 186 19.78 11.80 9.80
CA ASP A 186 20.21 12.86 10.74
C ASP A 186 19.78 14.25 10.24
N ALA A 187 18.59 14.34 9.62
CA ALA A 187 18.11 15.59 9.03
C ALA A 187 17.87 16.65 10.13
N PRO A 188 18.57 17.80 10.10
CA PRO A 188 18.36 18.87 11.07
C PRO A 188 16.90 19.36 11.01
N GLY A 189 16.28 19.55 12.18
CA GLY A 189 14.91 20.05 12.30
C GLY A 189 13.82 19.04 11.92
N LEU A 190 14.15 17.77 11.67
CA LEU A 190 13.19 16.70 11.46
C LEU A 190 12.87 16.01 12.78
N THR A 191 11.59 15.96 13.14
CA THR A 191 11.07 15.16 14.26
C THR A 191 10.12 14.10 13.73
N ARG A 192 10.25 12.85 14.21
CA ARG A 192 9.42 11.71 13.83
C ARG A 192 8.68 11.17 15.03
N THR A 193 7.37 11.15 14.99
CA THR A 193 6.52 10.65 16.08
C THR A 193 5.62 9.52 15.54
N PRO A 194 5.84 8.26 15.95
CA PRO A 194 4.95 7.16 15.62
C PRO A 194 3.52 7.44 16.10
N LEU A 195 2.53 7.12 15.26
CA LEU A 195 1.13 7.29 15.59
C LEU A 195 0.53 5.99 16.12
N PRO A 196 -0.31 6.04 17.17
CA PRO A 196 -1.10 4.88 17.56
C PRO A 196 -2.14 4.59 16.48
N THR A 197 -2.08 3.39 15.88
CA THR A 197 -2.97 2.98 14.80
C THR A 197 -3.86 1.82 15.24
N LEU A 198 -5.07 1.73 14.66
CA LEU A 198 -5.93 0.55 14.82
C LEU A 198 -5.26 -0.70 14.24
N ASP A 199 -4.71 -0.56 13.03
CA ASP A 199 -3.91 -1.59 12.36
C ASP A 199 -2.44 -1.42 12.73
N GLN A 200 -1.96 -2.24 13.65
CA GLN A 200 -0.57 -2.24 14.09
C GLN A 200 0.37 -2.94 13.08
N THR A 201 -0.15 -3.60 12.06
CA THR A 201 0.64 -4.24 11.02
C THR A 201 1.10 -3.25 9.94
N ARG A 202 0.56 -2.00 9.95
CA ARG A 202 0.96 -0.89 9.08
C ARG A 202 1.20 0.35 9.93
N LYS A 203 2.47 0.64 10.21
CA LYS A 203 2.85 1.78 11.04
C LYS A 203 2.65 3.09 10.28
N GLN A 204 2.26 4.12 11.01
CA GLN A 204 2.13 5.48 10.49
C GLN A 204 2.86 6.47 11.39
N THR A 205 3.29 7.59 10.83
CA THR A 205 4.16 8.54 11.51
C THR A 205 3.70 9.97 11.25
N ARG A 206 3.81 10.82 12.27
CA ARG A 206 3.81 12.27 12.13
C ARG A 206 5.27 12.73 11.96
N LEU A 207 5.51 13.52 10.92
CA LEU A 207 6.80 14.15 10.61
C LEU A 207 6.66 15.65 10.76
N GLU A 208 7.54 16.27 11.55
CA GLU A 208 7.59 17.72 11.75
C GLU A 208 8.91 18.25 11.21
N PHE A 209 8.83 19.30 10.38
CA PHE A 209 9.94 19.93 9.70
C PHE A 209 10.10 21.36 10.21
N ALA A 210 11.24 21.68 10.79
CA ALA A 210 11.58 23.00 11.35
C ALA A 210 12.79 23.59 10.62
N GLY A 211 12.60 24.03 9.38
CA GLY A 211 13.70 24.49 8.53
C GLY A 211 14.57 23.33 8.03
N THR A 212 14.01 22.15 7.84
CA THR A 212 14.74 20.95 7.44
C THR A 212 15.28 21.10 6.03
N PRO A 213 16.61 20.91 5.79
CA PRO A 213 17.21 20.94 4.46
C PRO A 213 16.62 19.86 3.56
N ALA A 214 16.38 20.21 2.27
CA ALA A 214 15.82 19.31 1.30
C ALA A 214 16.35 19.59 -0.11
N ARG A 215 16.40 18.54 -0.95
CA ARG A 215 16.70 18.63 -2.37
C ARG A 215 15.39 18.70 -3.16
N LEU A 216 15.21 19.73 -3.99
CA LEU A 216 14.11 19.79 -4.95
C LEU A 216 14.29 18.68 -6.00
N LEU A 217 13.21 17.98 -6.31
CA LEU A 217 13.13 16.98 -7.37
C LEU A 217 12.28 17.52 -8.52
N GLY A 218 12.87 17.57 -9.72
CA GLY A 218 12.25 18.19 -10.89
C GLY A 218 12.17 19.71 -10.81
N ALA A 219 11.22 20.30 -11.53
CA ALA A 219 11.02 21.74 -11.54
C ALA A 219 10.07 22.20 -10.42
N GLU A 220 10.30 23.42 -9.90
CA GLU A 220 9.44 24.04 -8.89
C GLU A 220 8.00 24.17 -9.40
N GLY A 221 7.03 23.80 -8.56
CA GLY A 221 5.61 23.95 -8.84
C GLY A 221 4.99 22.92 -9.77
N THR A 222 5.74 21.93 -10.26
CA THR A 222 5.28 21.00 -11.32
C THR A 222 4.97 19.58 -10.83
N ALA A 223 5.11 19.28 -9.54
CA ALA A 223 5.07 17.90 -9.06
C ALA A 223 3.66 17.27 -9.01
N TRP A 224 2.59 18.08 -8.97
CA TRP A 224 1.24 17.53 -8.71
C TRP A 224 0.77 16.49 -9.73
N PRO A 225 0.92 16.65 -11.06
CA PRO A 225 0.51 15.61 -12.01
C PRO A 225 1.17 14.25 -11.76
N GLY A 226 2.49 14.23 -11.52
CA GLY A 226 3.23 13.01 -11.17
C GLY A 226 2.76 12.40 -9.85
N LEU A 227 2.51 13.22 -8.83
CA LEU A 227 1.97 12.76 -7.54
C LEU A 227 0.56 12.20 -7.69
N ALA A 228 -0.32 12.83 -8.45
CA ALA A 228 -1.65 12.32 -8.73
C ALA A 228 -1.61 10.96 -9.43
N ARG A 229 -0.67 10.78 -10.37
CA ARG A 229 -0.43 9.49 -11.03
C ARG A 229 0.10 8.45 -10.04
N THR A 230 1.05 8.81 -9.18
CA THR A 230 1.55 7.95 -8.10
C THR A 230 0.41 7.46 -7.20
N LEU A 231 -0.50 8.35 -6.79
CA LEU A 231 -1.65 8.00 -5.96
C LEU A 231 -2.61 7.04 -6.69
N ALA A 232 -2.82 7.22 -8.00
CA ALA A 232 -3.64 6.30 -8.80
C ALA A 232 -3.01 4.91 -8.88
N THR A 233 -1.69 4.82 -9.17
CA THR A 233 -0.95 3.55 -9.18
C THR A 233 -1.01 2.87 -7.80
N ALA A 234 -0.72 3.62 -6.73
CA ALA A 234 -0.77 3.10 -5.36
C ALA A 234 -2.16 2.61 -4.95
N SER A 235 -3.25 3.26 -5.43
CA SER A 235 -4.62 2.82 -5.20
C SER A 235 -4.92 1.46 -5.84
N VAL A 236 -4.42 1.21 -7.04
CA VAL A 236 -4.56 -0.09 -7.74
C VAL A 236 -3.76 -1.18 -7.02
N LEU A 237 -2.52 -0.89 -6.61
CA LEU A 237 -1.68 -1.84 -5.85
C LEU A 237 -2.28 -2.15 -4.47
N LEU A 238 -2.86 -1.14 -3.79
CA LEU A 238 -3.59 -1.33 -2.55
C LEU A 238 -4.84 -2.19 -2.76
N ALA A 239 -5.55 -2.03 -3.88
CA ALA A 239 -6.69 -2.87 -4.23
C ALA A 239 -6.28 -4.34 -4.41
N ALA A 240 -5.15 -4.63 -5.03
CA ALA A 240 -4.60 -5.99 -5.12
C ALA A 240 -4.26 -6.56 -3.73
N GLU A 241 -3.63 -5.77 -2.86
CA GLU A 241 -3.37 -6.17 -1.46
C GLU A 241 -4.68 -6.51 -0.71
N GLN A 242 -5.72 -5.71 -0.90
CA GLN A 242 -7.03 -5.94 -0.27
C GLN A 242 -7.68 -7.25 -0.75
N VAL A 243 -7.56 -7.59 -2.04
CA VAL A 243 -8.03 -8.87 -2.59
C VAL A 243 -7.32 -10.04 -1.91
N GLY A 244 -6.00 -9.94 -1.70
CA GLY A 244 -5.22 -10.94 -0.99
C GLY A 244 -5.68 -11.15 0.46
N GLY A 245 -5.86 -10.04 1.19
CA GLY A 245 -6.35 -10.08 2.57
C GLY A 245 -7.77 -10.63 2.70
N ALA A 246 -8.67 -10.25 1.79
CA ALA A 246 -10.03 -10.77 1.72
C ALA A 246 -10.04 -12.28 1.42
N SER A 247 -9.21 -12.73 0.49
CA SER A 247 -9.08 -14.16 0.15
C SER A 247 -8.62 -15.00 1.34
N ALA A 248 -7.62 -14.52 2.10
CA ALA A 248 -7.17 -15.20 3.32
C ALA A 248 -8.25 -15.25 4.40
N ALA A 249 -9.04 -14.17 4.54
CA ALA A 249 -10.13 -14.13 5.48
C ALA A 249 -11.26 -15.15 5.13
N LEU A 250 -11.56 -15.29 3.83
CA LEU A 250 -12.51 -16.32 3.36
C LEU A 250 -11.98 -17.73 3.61
N ASP A 251 -10.72 -18.01 3.27
CA ASP A 251 -10.12 -19.32 3.49
C ASP A 251 -10.19 -19.72 4.96
N ALA A 252 -9.85 -18.80 5.88
CA ALA A 252 -9.93 -19.01 7.32
C ALA A 252 -11.39 -19.31 7.77
N ALA A 253 -12.37 -18.56 7.26
CA ALA A 253 -13.77 -18.78 7.56
C ALA A 253 -14.27 -20.15 7.08
N VAL A 254 -13.88 -20.56 5.86
CA VAL A 254 -14.26 -21.85 5.28
C VAL A 254 -13.64 -23.01 6.05
N GLU A 255 -12.35 -22.94 6.39
CA GLU A 255 -11.69 -23.99 7.17
C GLU A 255 -12.30 -24.10 8.57
N TYR A 256 -12.57 -22.98 9.24
CA TYR A 256 -13.25 -23.01 10.52
C TYR A 256 -14.66 -23.61 10.41
N ALA A 257 -15.41 -23.27 9.38
CA ALA A 257 -16.75 -23.79 9.13
C ALA A 257 -16.79 -25.30 8.89
N LYS A 258 -15.72 -25.89 8.36
CA LYS A 258 -15.56 -27.34 8.19
C LYS A 258 -15.24 -28.07 9.51
N LEU A 259 -14.48 -27.42 10.40
CA LEU A 259 -13.95 -28.03 11.62
C LEU A 259 -14.86 -27.82 12.84
N ARG A 260 -15.48 -26.62 12.95
CA ARG A 260 -16.31 -26.28 14.12
C ARG A 260 -17.65 -27.00 14.08
N GLU A 261 -17.95 -27.72 15.14
CA GLU A 261 -19.25 -28.41 15.29
C GLU A 261 -20.18 -27.64 16.23
N GLN A 262 -21.45 -27.59 15.85
CA GLN A 262 -22.57 -27.18 16.67
C GLN A 262 -23.82 -28.00 16.29
N TYR A 263 -24.65 -28.31 17.25
CA TYR A 263 -25.85 -29.15 17.05
C TYR A 263 -25.53 -30.49 16.39
N GLY A 264 -24.37 -31.09 16.73
CA GLY A 264 -23.95 -32.42 16.29
C GLY A 264 -23.45 -32.50 14.85
N ARG A 265 -23.10 -31.38 14.24
CA ARG A 265 -22.53 -31.35 12.88
C ARG A 265 -21.69 -30.09 12.63
N PRO A 266 -20.77 -30.09 11.62
CA PRO A 266 -20.00 -28.92 11.24
C PRO A 266 -20.88 -27.70 10.92
N ILE A 267 -20.49 -26.51 11.38
CA ILE A 267 -21.31 -25.29 11.17
C ILE A 267 -21.45 -24.95 9.68
N GLY A 268 -20.47 -25.31 8.84
CA GLY A 268 -20.55 -25.18 7.38
C GLY A 268 -21.67 -26.03 6.73
N SER A 269 -22.28 -26.94 7.45
CA SER A 269 -23.47 -27.68 6.97
C SER A 269 -24.75 -26.84 7.03
N PHE A 270 -24.78 -25.75 7.80
CA PHE A 270 -25.94 -24.86 7.90
C PHE A 270 -25.99 -23.87 6.74
N GLN A 271 -27.18 -23.69 6.16
CA GLN A 271 -27.40 -22.85 4.99
C GLN A 271 -26.92 -21.42 5.23
N GLY A 272 -27.15 -20.82 6.39
CA GLY A 272 -26.72 -19.44 6.70
C GLY A 272 -25.20 -19.24 6.64
N ILE A 273 -24.42 -20.23 7.07
CA ILE A 273 -22.95 -20.18 6.98
C ILE A 273 -22.47 -20.43 5.54
N LYS A 274 -23.07 -21.43 4.84
CA LYS A 274 -22.72 -21.69 3.42
C LYS A 274 -22.95 -20.49 2.53
N HIS A 275 -24.10 -19.83 2.66
CA HIS A 275 -24.44 -18.67 1.85
C HIS A 275 -23.50 -17.49 2.16
N LYS A 276 -23.20 -17.26 3.43
CA LYS A 276 -22.24 -16.24 3.83
C LYS A 276 -20.87 -16.46 3.18
N CYS A 277 -20.32 -17.68 3.22
CA CYS A 277 -19.06 -17.99 2.53
C CYS A 277 -19.16 -17.83 0.99
N ALA A 278 -20.31 -18.16 0.39
CA ALA A 278 -20.55 -17.96 -1.02
C ALA A 278 -20.62 -16.47 -1.39
N ASP A 279 -21.30 -15.65 -0.58
CA ASP A 279 -21.36 -14.20 -0.75
C ASP A 279 -19.96 -13.58 -0.62
N MET A 280 -19.16 -13.99 0.37
CA MET A 280 -17.76 -13.57 0.52
C MET A 280 -16.95 -13.89 -0.74
N LEU A 281 -17.10 -15.09 -1.34
CA LEU A 281 -16.42 -15.47 -2.56
C LEU A 281 -16.82 -14.57 -3.74
N MET A 282 -18.12 -14.30 -3.92
CA MET A 282 -18.61 -13.42 -4.98
C MET A 282 -18.06 -12.00 -4.88
N GLU A 283 -17.98 -11.46 -3.65
CA GLU A 283 -17.39 -10.16 -3.38
C GLU A 283 -15.89 -10.14 -3.74
N ILE A 284 -15.15 -11.18 -3.37
CA ILE A 284 -13.71 -11.29 -3.65
C ILE A 284 -13.44 -11.40 -5.15
N GLU A 285 -14.17 -12.23 -5.89
CA GLU A 285 -13.94 -12.40 -7.33
C GLU A 285 -14.31 -11.14 -8.12
N SER A 286 -15.33 -10.42 -7.67
CA SER A 286 -15.67 -9.11 -8.25
C SER A 286 -14.58 -8.07 -7.92
N ALA A 287 -14.06 -8.05 -6.68
CA ALA A 287 -12.95 -7.19 -6.28
C ALA A 287 -11.66 -7.52 -7.04
N ARG A 288 -11.37 -8.81 -7.24
CA ARG A 288 -10.23 -9.28 -8.04
C ARG A 288 -10.31 -8.75 -9.46
N SER A 289 -11.49 -8.84 -10.09
CA SER A 289 -11.70 -8.33 -11.44
C SER A 289 -11.45 -6.81 -11.53
N ALA A 290 -11.88 -6.05 -10.52
CA ALA A 290 -11.63 -4.60 -10.47
C ALA A 290 -10.15 -4.29 -10.25
N ALA A 291 -9.46 -4.97 -9.33
CA ALA A 291 -8.04 -4.76 -9.05
C ALA A 291 -7.17 -5.10 -10.27
N TYR A 292 -7.37 -6.28 -10.87
CA TYR A 292 -6.58 -6.68 -12.05
C TYR A 292 -6.93 -5.86 -13.29
N GLY A 293 -8.19 -5.42 -13.45
CA GLY A 293 -8.54 -4.43 -14.47
C GLY A 293 -7.72 -3.14 -14.32
N GLY A 294 -7.52 -2.70 -13.09
CA GLY A 294 -6.63 -1.57 -12.78
C GLY A 294 -5.16 -1.83 -13.12
N LEU A 295 -4.64 -3.02 -12.81
CA LEU A 295 -3.25 -3.39 -13.10
C LEU A 295 -2.99 -3.44 -14.61
N TRP A 296 -3.89 -4.02 -15.40
CA TRP A 296 -3.79 -4.00 -16.85
C TRP A 296 -3.91 -2.59 -17.44
N ALA A 297 -4.75 -1.72 -16.87
CA ALA A 297 -4.81 -0.32 -17.28
C ALA A 297 -3.48 0.40 -17.02
N LEU A 298 -2.80 0.11 -15.90
CA LEU A 298 -1.47 0.63 -15.60
C LEU A 298 -0.44 0.18 -16.64
N ASP A 299 -0.43 -1.09 -17.04
CA ASP A 299 0.48 -1.62 -18.05
C ASP A 299 0.17 -1.08 -19.46
N ALA A 300 -1.10 -0.81 -19.77
CA ALA A 300 -1.51 -0.20 -21.04
C ALA A 300 -1.13 1.28 -21.16
N GLY A 301 -0.97 1.99 -20.04
CA GLY A 301 -0.45 3.34 -19.98
C GLY A 301 -1.41 4.47 -20.35
N ASP A 302 -2.71 4.21 -20.59
CA ASP A 302 -3.68 5.28 -20.85
C ASP A 302 -4.08 6.00 -19.56
N GLU A 303 -3.71 7.27 -19.44
CA GLU A 303 -3.90 8.08 -18.24
C GLU A 303 -5.37 8.23 -17.81
N ARG A 304 -6.29 8.30 -18.78
CA ARG A 304 -7.73 8.41 -18.50
C ARG A 304 -8.29 7.09 -17.98
N GLU A 305 -7.94 5.99 -18.63
CA GLU A 305 -8.35 4.65 -18.20
C GLU A 305 -7.80 4.31 -16.81
N ILE A 306 -6.53 4.62 -16.57
CA ILE A 306 -5.89 4.43 -15.26
C ILE A 306 -6.61 5.21 -14.17
N ALA A 307 -6.92 6.47 -14.42
CA ALA A 307 -7.60 7.30 -13.45
C ALA A 307 -8.97 6.73 -13.07
N VAL A 308 -9.75 6.25 -14.05
CA VAL A 308 -11.07 5.61 -13.84
C VAL A 308 -10.91 4.28 -13.11
N ALA A 309 -10.00 3.42 -13.58
CA ALA A 309 -9.78 2.08 -13.04
C ALA A 309 -9.28 2.13 -11.57
N ALA A 310 -8.39 3.07 -11.25
CA ALA A 310 -7.90 3.25 -9.89
C ALA A 310 -9.03 3.65 -8.90
N ALA A 311 -9.89 4.58 -9.29
CA ALA A 311 -11.01 4.99 -8.45
C ALA A 311 -12.04 3.86 -8.28
N LEU A 312 -12.32 3.09 -9.34
CA LEU A 312 -13.19 1.92 -9.30
C LEU A 312 -12.63 0.84 -8.39
N ALA A 313 -11.36 0.44 -8.60
CA ALA A 313 -10.71 -0.62 -7.85
C ALA A 313 -10.63 -0.29 -6.35
N GLN A 314 -10.18 0.92 -5.98
CA GLN A 314 -10.07 1.31 -4.57
C GLN A 314 -11.45 1.38 -3.90
N THR A 315 -12.47 1.88 -4.58
CA THR A 315 -13.84 1.91 -4.04
C THR A 315 -14.33 0.50 -3.73
N PHE A 316 -14.30 -0.38 -4.73
CA PHE A 316 -14.91 -1.70 -4.62
C PHE A 316 -14.12 -2.64 -3.70
N CYS A 317 -12.78 -2.69 -3.83
CA CYS A 317 -11.95 -3.59 -3.03
C CYS A 317 -11.95 -3.21 -1.54
N SER A 318 -11.99 -1.91 -1.20
CA SER A 318 -12.07 -1.46 0.19
C SER A 318 -13.35 -1.92 0.88
N GLU A 319 -14.49 -1.82 0.20
CA GLU A 319 -15.77 -2.26 0.75
C GLU A 319 -15.85 -3.79 0.83
N ALA A 320 -15.39 -4.48 -0.21
CA ALA A 320 -15.36 -5.94 -0.25
C ALA A 320 -14.48 -6.51 0.87
N PHE A 321 -13.25 -6.01 1.05
CA PHE A 321 -12.36 -6.49 2.10
C PHE A 321 -12.93 -6.23 3.50
N THR A 322 -13.49 -5.03 3.73
CA THR A 322 -14.12 -4.70 5.02
C THR A 322 -15.30 -5.64 5.33
N ARG A 323 -16.15 -5.93 4.35
CA ARG A 323 -17.28 -6.82 4.49
C ARG A 323 -16.84 -8.27 4.75
N VAL A 324 -15.94 -8.78 3.91
CA VAL A 324 -15.41 -10.15 4.01
C VAL A 324 -14.68 -10.36 5.34
N ALA A 325 -13.85 -9.43 5.80
CA ALA A 325 -13.16 -9.53 7.08
C ALA A 325 -14.14 -9.49 8.26
N GLY A 326 -15.21 -8.70 8.18
CA GLY A 326 -16.30 -8.68 9.15
C GLY A 326 -17.08 -10.01 9.20
N ASP A 327 -17.40 -10.55 8.04
CA ASP A 327 -18.09 -11.84 7.92
C ASP A 327 -17.22 -13.02 8.39
N ASN A 328 -15.90 -12.96 8.17
CA ASN A 328 -14.96 -13.90 8.75
C ASN A 328 -15.05 -13.92 10.29
N ILE A 329 -15.04 -12.76 10.95
CA ILE A 329 -15.26 -12.69 12.41
C ILE A 329 -16.61 -13.29 12.80
N GLN A 330 -17.66 -12.99 12.04
CA GLN A 330 -19.01 -13.50 12.32
C GLN A 330 -19.07 -15.03 12.21
N VAL A 331 -18.40 -15.64 11.23
CA VAL A 331 -18.33 -17.10 11.08
C VAL A 331 -17.59 -17.74 12.25
N HIS A 332 -16.52 -17.14 12.75
CA HIS A 332 -15.78 -17.60 13.91
C HIS A 332 -16.55 -17.38 15.24
N GLY A 333 -17.50 -16.45 15.26
CA GLY A 333 -18.25 -16.11 16.49
C GLY A 333 -17.34 -15.48 17.55
N GLY A 334 -17.55 -15.82 18.80
CA GLY A 334 -16.84 -15.19 19.93
C GLY A 334 -15.31 -15.24 19.84
N ILE A 335 -14.73 -16.35 19.36
CA ILE A 335 -13.27 -16.48 19.24
C ILE A 335 -12.68 -15.52 18.20
N GLY A 336 -13.40 -15.25 17.11
CA GLY A 336 -12.94 -14.34 16.05
C GLY A 336 -12.70 -12.90 16.52
N PHE A 337 -13.30 -12.52 17.65
CA PHE A 337 -13.14 -11.20 18.26
C PHE A 337 -12.07 -11.14 19.35
N THR A 338 -11.47 -12.28 19.70
CA THR A 338 -10.44 -12.36 20.74
C THR A 338 -9.03 -12.20 20.14
N TRP A 339 -8.06 -11.89 21.01
CA TRP A 339 -6.66 -11.87 20.63
C TRP A 339 -6.06 -13.25 20.33
N GLU A 340 -6.77 -14.32 20.65
CA GLU A 340 -6.36 -15.71 20.41
C GLU A 340 -6.46 -16.10 18.93
N HIS A 341 -7.27 -15.39 18.14
CA HIS A 341 -7.54 -15.71 16.74
C HIS A 341 -7.14 -14.56 15.81
N PRO A 342 -6.53 -14.83 14.61
CA PRO A 342 -6.04 -13.78 13.70
C PRO A 342 -7.14 -13.01 12.95
N ALA A 343 -8.41 -13.41 12.98
CA ALA A 343 -9.48 -12.79 12.21
C ALA A 343 -9.56 -11.26 12.40
N HIS A 344 -9.36 -10.78 13.63
CA HIS A 344 -9.38 -9.34 13.93
C HIS A 344 -8.24 -8.56 13.27
N LEU A 345 -7.10 -9.20 12.93
CA LEU A 345 -5.97 -8.56 12.25
C LEU A 345 -6.38 -8.17 10.82
N TYR A 346 -7.08 -9.07 10.12
CA TYR A 346 -7.61 -8.80 8.78
C TYR A 346 -8.65 -7.68 8.78
N LEU A 347 -9.55 -7.64 9.78
CA LEU A 347 -10.51 -6.52 9.89
C LEU A 347 -9.82 -5.19 10.16
N LYS A 348 -8.80 -5.16 11.01
CA LYS A 348 -8.01 -3.95 11.29
C LYS A 348 -7.27 -3.48 10.04
N ARG A 349 -6.64 -4.39 9.27
CA ARG A 349 -6.01 -4.09 8.00
C ARG A 349 -7.03 -3.58 6.98
N ALA A 350 -8.20 -4.20 6.88
CA ALA A 350 -9.27 -3.73 6.00
C ALA A 350 -9.69 -2.30 6.32
N LYS A 351 -9.88 -1.98 7.62
CA LYS A 351 -10.22 -0.60 8.06
C LYS A 351 -9.11 0.41 7.81
N SER A 352 -7.85 0.00 7.92
CA SER A 352 -6.70 0.84 7.55
C SER A 352 -6.69 1.12 6.04
N CYS A 353 -6.86 0.09 5.22
CA CYS A 353 -6.90 0.21 3.76
C CYS A 353 -8.09 1.06 3.26
N GLU A 354 -9.24 1.00 3.96
CA GLU A 354 -10.45 1.75 3.59
C GLU A 354 -10.25 3.28 3.64
N VAL A 355 -9.33 3.77 4.46
CA VAL A 355 -9.05 5.20 4.60
C VAL A 355 -7.73 5.64 3.97
N LEU A 356 -6.82 4.71 3.72
CA LEU A 356 -5.54 4.98 3.08
C LEU A 356 -5.77 5.34 1.60
N LEU A 357 -5.16 6.42 1.13
CA LEU A 357 -5.31 7.01 -0.20
C LEU A 357 -6.72 7.60 -0.47
N GLY A 358 -7.56 7.71 0.55
CA GLY A 358 -8.91 8.24 0.46
C GLY A 358 -10.01 7.19 0.70
N THR A 359 -11.13 7.64 1.22
CA THR A 359 -12.27 6.77 1.52
C THR A 359 -13.00 6.30 0.26
N PRO A 360 -13.82 5.23 0.32
CA PRO A 360 -14.67 4.82 -0.81
C PRO A 360 -15.55 5.95 -1.36
N SER A 361 -16.08 6.83 -0.48
CA SER A 361 -16.87 7.99 -0.92
C SER A 361 -16.04 9.00 -1.70
N TYR A 362 -14.79 9.26 -1.30
CA TYR A 362 -13.85 10.09 -2.04
C TYR A 362 -13.58 9.52 -3.45
N HIS A 363 -13.32 8.23 -3.55
CA HIS A 363 -13.06 7.59 -4.83
C HIS A 363 -14.31 7.50 -5.73
N ARG A 364 -15.53 7.38 -5.16
CA ARG A 364 -16.78 7.48 -5.94
C ARG A 364 -16.95 8.87 -6.57
N GLU A 365 -16.64 9.91 -5.81
CA GLU A 365 -16.69 11.29 -6.33
C GLU A 365 -15.67 11.51 -7.45
N LEU A 366 -14.45 10.98 -7.27
CA LEU A 366 -13.45 11.00 -8.34
C LEU A 366 -13.92 10.24 -9.58
N LEU A 367 -14.53 9.07 -9.40
CA LEU A 367 -15.05 8.25 -10.50
C LEU A 367 -16.16 8.99 -11.25
N ALA A 368 -17.14 9.54 -10.53
CA ALA A 368 -18.24 10.30 -11.12
C ALA A 368 -17.71 11.50 -11.93
N THR A 369 -16.81 12.29 -11.35
CA THR A 369 -16.17 13.43 -12.03
C THR A 369 -15.45 13.01 -13.31
N ARG A 370 -14.71 11.88 -13.30
CA ARG A 370 -13.95 11.39 -14.45
C ARG A 370 -14.85 10.82 -15.57
N LEU A 371 -16.02 10.31 -15.21
CA LEU A 371 -17.03 9.85 -16.16
C LEU A 371 -17.93 10.97 -16.68
N GLY A 372 -17.86 12.16 -16.10
CA GLY A 372 -18.69 13.32 -16.47
C GLY A 372 -20.13 13.21 -15.97
N ILE A 373 -20.33 12.56 -14.82
CA ILE A 373 -21.61 12.39 -14.14
C ILE A 373 -21.76 13.44 -13.05
#